data_6b7de546351a30a3f447fa029dde715f
#
_entry.id   6b7de546351a30a3f447fa029dde715f
#
_cell.length_a   1.000
_cell.length_b   1.000
_cell.length_c   1.000
_cell.angle_alpha   90.00
_cell.angle_beta   90.00
_cell.angle_gamma   90.00
#
_symmetry.space_group_name_H-M   'P 1'
#
loop_
_entity.id
_entity.type
_entity.pdbx_description
1 polymer ?
#
loop_
_entity_poly.entity_id
_entity_poly.type
_entity_poly.pdbx_seq_one_letter_code
_entity_poly.pdbx_strand_id
1 'polypeptide(L)'
;MSNLVMVGGGNDSALAPHPLRATILGEVHARPFSAVPAPARILHFAFDTQGDRSAADREQLIAFCQTRGLVPPLPQDKHFRVTLGGTQLRWEQHSEFTTYTWEVPVEDKASAFHPSASSLAIPMRLVRQPGPVLVAVDLHVVQQSQNESGFVNLFDQTSLAVAESGDGAALYATDFKVTPEGFIRILLIDRGMSPNRTGSMVQHLLDIETYRTLALLGLPEAHRLAPSISLAEKRLGEVTQRMRRSDDLDDNNQMLNELTA
;
A
#
# COMPACT_ATOMS: atom_id res chain seq x y z
N MET A 1 -38.54 -53.95 -10.29
CA MET A 1 -38.86 -52.51 -10.20
C MET A 1 -38.27 -52.02 -8.90
N SER A 2 -37.05 -51.52 -8.96
CA SER A 2 -36.33 -50.98 -7.78
C SER A 2 -36.44 -49.47 -7.79
N ASN A 3 -37.10 -48.93 -6.77
CA ASN A 3 -37.14 -47.47 -6.52
C ASN A 3 -35.80 -47.02 -5.95
N LEU A 4 -35.06 -46.28 -6.73
CA LEU A 4 -33.86 -45.55 -6.27
C LEU A 4 -34.33 -44.24 -5.64
N VAL A 5 -34.28 -44.18 -4.31
CA VAL A 5 -34.50 -42.92 -3.58
C VAL A 5 -33.24 -42.06 -3.75
N MET A 6 -33.36 -40.94 -4.47
CA MET A 6 -32.33 -39.91 -4.56
C MET A 6 -32.30 -39.19 -3.23
N VAL A 7 -31.27 -39.44 -2.43
CA VAL A 7 -30.96 -38.65 -1.22
C VAL A 7 -30.40 -37.31 -1.69
N GLY A 8 -31.13 -36.25 -1.42
CA GLY A 8 -30.66 -34.86 -1.66
C GLY A 8 -29.39 -34.57 -0.86
N GLY A 9 -28.31 -34.31 -1.54
CA GLY A 9 -27.06 -33.84 -0.94
C GLY A 9 -27.26 -32.47 -0.35
N GLY A 10 -27.38 -32.38 0.97
CA GLY A 10 -27.22 -31.13 1.72
C GLY A 10 -25.79 -30.65 1.55
N ASN A 11 -25.65 -29.38 1.19
CA ASN A 11 -24.37 -28.69 1.09
C ASN A 11 -23.86 -28.45 2.52
N ASP A 12 -23.33 -29.49 3.14
CA ASP A 12 -22.69 -29.39 4.47
C ASP A 12 -21.32 -28.80 4.29
N SER A 13 -21.27 -27.46 4.15
CA SER A 13 -20.01 -26.70 4.28
C SER A 13 -19.57 -26.82 5.74
N ALA A 14 -18.58 -27.64 6.01
CA ALA A 14 -18.08 -27.95 7.34
C ALA A 14 -17.51 -26.73 8.09
N LEU A 15 -17.39 -25.56 7.43
CA LEU A 15 -16.81 -24.33 7.97
C LEU A 15 -17.75 -23.14 7.72
N ALA A 16 -18.17 -22.47 8.81
CA ALA A 16 -18.90 -21.21 8.73
C ALA A 16 -17.90 -20.06 8.49
N PRO A 17 -17.99 -19.32 7.37
CA PRO A 17 -17.08 -18.20 7.10
C PRO A 17 -17.36 -17.03 8.05
N HIS A 18 -16.30 -16.28 8.39
CA HIS A 18 -16.45 -15.02 9.11
C HIS A 18 -17.31 -14.04 8.29
N PRO A 19 -18.23 -13.26 8.90
CA PRO A 19 -19.14 -12.35 8.17
C PRO A 19 -18.43 -11.36 7.24
N LEU A 20 -17.26 -10.87 7.62
CA LEU A 20 -16.46 -9.94 6.82
C LEU A 20 -15.54 -10.60 5.80
N ARG A 21 -15.46 -11.93 5.76
CA ARG A 21 -14.51 -12.65 4.89
C ARG A 21 -14.67 -12.30 3.41
N ALA A 22 -15.90 -12.29 2.91
CA ALA A 22 -16.17 -11.95 1.51
C ALA A 22 -15.77 -10.52 1.16
N THR A 23 -16.06 -9.57 2.05
CA THR A 23 -15.68 -8.16 1.89
C THR A 23 -14.16 -7.99 1.86
N ILE A 24 -13.44 -8.59 2.82
CA ILE A 24 -11.99 -8.50 2.90
C ILE A 24 -11.32 -9.15 1.67
N LEU A 25 -11.76 -10.35 1.29
CA LEU A 25 -11.20 -11.02 0.11
C LEU A 25 -11.54 -10.28 -1.19
N GLY A 26 -12.71 -9.65 -1.28
CA GLY A 26 -13.09 -8.80 -2.39
C GLY A 26 -12.14 -7.61 -2.57
N GLU A 27 -11.69 -7.00 -1.48
CA GLU A 27 -10.69 -5.91 -1.52
C GLU A 27 -9.32 -6.39 -2.03
N VAL A 28 -8.88 -7.59 -1.65
CA VAL A 28 -7.58 -8.15 -2.07
C VAL A 28 -7.59 -8.58 -3.53
N HIS A 29 -8.69 -9.17 -4.02
CA HIS A 29 -8.77 -9.73 -5.37
C HIS A 29 -9.19 -8.74 -6.46
N ALA A 30 -9.65 -7.55 -6.09
CA ALA A 30 -10.17 -6.55 -7.05
C ALA A 30 -9.07 -5.83 -7.86
N ARG A 31 -7.78 -6.12 -7.64
CA ARG A 31 -6.66 -5.33 -8.18
C ARG A 31 -5.67 -6.19 -8.96
N PRO A 32 -5.96 -6.56 -10.20
CA PRO A 32 -5.05 -7.36 -11.01
C PRO A 32 -3.82 -6.50 -11.40
N PHE A 33 -2.62 -7.07 -11.23
CA PHE A 33 -1.41 -6.49 -11.78
C PHE A 33 -1.44 -6.48 -13.31
N SER A 34 -0.62 -5.64 -13.94
CA SER A 34 -0.36 -5.67 -15.39
C SER A 34 1.00 -6.28 -15.68
N ALA A 35 1.14 -6.85 -16.87
CA ALA A 35 2.44 -7.23 -17.37
C ALA A 35 3.34 -5.99 -17.50
N VAL A 36 4.54 -6.04 -16.96
CA VAL A 36 5.54 -4.97 -17.04
C VAL A 36 6.77 -5.52 -17.75
N PRO A 37 7.02 -5.15 -19.01
CA PRO A 37 8.25 -5.53 -19.71
C PRO A 37 9.44 -4.71 -19.20
N ALA A 38 10.58 -5.35 -18.96
CA ALA A 38 11.82 -4.65 -18.64
C ALA A 38 12.51 -4.15 -19.94
N PRO A 39 13.13 -2.96 -19.97
CA PRO A 39 13.19 -1.99 -18.89
C PRO A 39 11.88 -1.20 -18.74
N ALA A 40 11.55 -0.80 -17.51
CA ALA A 40 10.38 0.01 -17.22
C ALA A 40 10.65 0.98 -16.06
N ARG A 41 9.90 2.07 -15.98
CA ARG A 41 9.88 2.98 -14.85
C ARG A 41 8.46 3.19 -14.39
N ILE A 42 8.25 3.03 -13.09
CA ILE A 42 6.95 3.17 -12.46
C ILE A 42 7.02 4.28 -11.41
N LEU A 43 6.16 5.27 -11.56
CA LEU A 43 5.93 6.30 -10.54
C LEU A 43 4.63 5.97 -9.82
N HIS A 44 4.70 5.74 -8.53
CA HIS A 44 3.54 5.37 -7.72
C HIS A 44 3.31 6.40 -6.64
N PHE A 45 2.05 6.77 -6.46
CA PHE A 45 1.61 7.72 -5.45
C PHE A 45 0.42 7.12 -4.70
N ALA A 46 0.43 7.26 -3.37
CA ALA A 46 -0.74 7.04 -2.54
C ALA A 46 -1.10 8.36 -1.85
N PHE A 47 -2.38 8.71 -1.87
CA PHE A 47 -2.92 9.93 -1.29
C PHE A 47 -3.95 9.61 -0.22
N ASP A 48 -3.92 10.33 0.90
CA ASP A 48 -5.00 10.30 1.88
C ASP A 48 -6.28 10.86 1.25
N THR A 49 -7.24 9.99 1.03
CA THR A 49 -8.56 10.33 0.46
C THR A 49 -9.71 9.94 1.37
N GLN A 50 -9.50 9.92 2.68
CA GLN A 50 -10.56 9.63 3.65
C GLN A 50 -11.71 10.64 3.55
N GLY A 51 -12.91 10.18 3.89
CA GLY A 51 -14.14 10.98 3.86
C GLY A 51 -14.55 11.38 2.44
N ASP A 52 -14.98 12.62 2.26
CA ASP A 52 -15.51 13.12 0.99
C ASP A 52 -14.46 13.25 -0.13
N ARG A 53 -13.17 13.19 0.21
CA ARG A 53 -12.08 13.29 -0.78
C ARG A 53 -12.11 12.15 -1.80
N SER A 54 -12.50 10.96 -1.38
CA SER A 54 -12.60 9.78 -2.25
C SER A 54 -13.63 9.97 -3.37
N ALA A 55 -14.78 10.55 -3.07
CA ALA A 55 -15.79 10.89 -4.08
C ALA A 55 -15.31 12.02 -5.00
N ALA A 56 -14.74 13.08 -4.42
CA ALA A 56 -14.21 14.21 -5.19
C ALA A 56 -13.07 13.80 -6.12
N ASP A 57 -12.20 12.88 -5.71
CA ASP A 57 -11.13 12.32 -6.53
C ASP A 57 -11.69 11.58 -7.75
N ARG A 58 -12.69 10.74 -7.56
CA ARG A 58 -13.39 10.03 -8.64
C ARG A 58 -14.02 11.01 -9.64
N GLU A 59 -14.71 12.02 -9.17
CA GLU A 59 -15.31 13.05 -10.02
C GLU A 59 -14.26 13.77 -10.87
N GLN A 60 -13.11 14.10 -10.28
CA GLN A 60 -12.00 14.73 -10.98
C GLN A 60 -11.40 13.79 -12.03
N LEU A 61 -11.26 12.50 -11.75
CA LEU A 61 -10.78 11.52 -12.72
C LEU A 61 -11.76 11.36 -13.89
N ILE A 62 -13.06 11.34 -13.61
CA ILE A 62 -14.11 11.32 -14.65
C ILE A 62 -14.01 12.56 -15.54
N ALA A 63 -13.94 13.75 -14.95
CA ALA A 63 -13.80 15.01 -15.68
C ALA A 63 -12.50 15.05 -16.52
N PHE A 64 -11.41 14.55 -15.97
CA PHE A 64 -10.13 14.40 -16.66
C PHE A 64 -10.26 13.51 -17.92
N CYS A 65 -10.95 12.38 -17.81
CA CYS A 65 -11.19 11.50 -18.95
C CYS A 65 -12.07 12.16 -20.01
N GLN A 66 -13.17 12.75 -19.59
CA GLN A 66 -14.13 13.43 -20.49
C GLN A 66 -13.48 14.56 -21.30
N THR A 67 -12.68 15.40 -20.65
CA THR A 67 -11.96 16.52 -21.32
C THR A 67 -10.95 16.06 -22.37
N ARG A 68 -10.56 14.77 -22.35
CA ARG A 68 -9.60 14.17 -23.28
C ARG A 68 -10.23 13.15 -24.23
N GLY A 69 -11.56 13.02 -24.22
CA GLY A 69 -12.27 12.05 -25.05
C GLY A 69 -11.98 10.59 -24.67
N LEU A 70 -11.59 10.34 -23.42
CA LEU A 70 -11.33 9.01 -22.89
C LEU A 70 -12.59 8.45 -22.22
N VAL A 71 -12.74 7.13 -22.22
CA VAL A 71 -13.81 6.46 -21.49
C VAL A 71 -13.51 6.56 -19.99
N PRO A 72 -14.37 7.18 -19.17
CA PRO A 72 -14.17 7.30 -17.76
C PRO A 72 -14.45 5.98 -17.00
N PRO A 73 -13.97 5.82 -15.74
CA PRO A 73 -14.38 4.72 -14.87
C PRO A 73 -15.89 4.77 -14.59
N LEU A 74 -16.50 3.60 -14.40
CA LEU A 74 -17.88 3.50 -13.93
C LEU A 74 -17.98 3.89 -12.43
N PRO A 75 -19.16 4.29 -11.95
CA PRO A 75 -19.35 4.70 -10.55
C PRO A 75 -18.93 3.65 -9.50
N GLN A 76 -19.07 2.36 -9.84
CA GLN A 76 -18.71 1.24 -8.95
C GLN A 76 -17.26 0.76 -9.07
N ASP A 77 -16.52 1.23 -10.10
CA ASP A 77 -15.17 0.76 -10.34
C ASP A 77 -14.23 1.24 -9.23
N LYS A 78 -13.54 0.33 -8.60
CA LYS A 78 -12.47 0.61 -7.63
C LYS A 78 -11.09 0.63 -8.26
N HIS A 79 -10.96 0.26 -9.51
CA HIS A 79 -9.75 0.33 -10.31
C HIS A 79 -10.05 0.82 -11.73
N PHE A 80 -9.12 1.54 -12.30
CA PHE A 80 -9.25 2.08 -13.65
C PHE A 80 -7.87 2.15 -14.31
N ARG A 81 -7.83 1.92 -15.62
CA ARG A 81 -6.61 2.02 -16.43
C ARG A 81 -6.86 2.80 -17.69
N VAL A 82 -5.88 3.63 -18.04
CA VAL A 82 -5.93 4.43 -19.26
C VAL A 82 -4.52 4.71 -19.78
N THR A 83 -4.37 4.74 -21.11
CA THR A 83 -3.11 5.10 -21.77
C THR A 83 -3.17 6.53 -22.28
N LEU A 84 -2.14 7.31 -22.00
CA LEU A 84 -2.02 8.74 -22.31
C LEU A 84 -0.64 9.00 -22.94
N GLY A 85 -0.58 9.19 -24.26
CA GLY A 85 0.66 9.57 -24.94
C GLY A 85 1.85 8.67 -24.66
N GLY A 86 1.64 7.34 -24.60
CA GLY A 86 2.68 6.36 -24.30
C GLY A 86 2.91 6.10 -22.79
N THR A 87 2.29 6.87 -21.91
CA THR A 87 2.28 6.64 -20.46
C THR A 87 0.99 5.91 -20.08
N GLN A 88 1.07 4.89 -19.25
CA GLN A 88 -0.10 4.19 -18.74
C GLN A 88 -0.37 4.64 -17.30
N LEU A 89 -1.62 5.03 -17.03
CA LEU A 89 -2.13 5.30 -15.68
C LEU A 89 -2.93 4.11 -15.20
N ARG A 90 -2.67 3.68 -13.98
CA ARG A 90 -3.54 2.85 -13.16
C ARG A 90 -3.97 3.64 -11.93
N TRP A 91 -5.28 3.76 -11.75
CA TRP A 91 -5.91 4.37 -10.58
C TRP A 91 -6.63 3.30 -9.77
N GLU A 92 -6.48 3.33 -8.45
CA GLU A 92 -7.11 2.36 -7.55
C GLU A 92 -7.60 3.08 -6.30
N GLN A 93 -8.86 2.87 -5.97
CA GLN A 93 -9.53 3.46 -4.81
C GLN A 93 -9.63 2.43 -3.69
N HIS A 94 -9.08 2.77 -2.54
CA HIS A 94 -9.15 2.01 -1.29
C HIS A 94 -10.12 2.72 -0.32
N SER A 95 -10.33 2.16 0.88
CA SER A 95 -11.18 2.78 1.90
C SER A 95 -10.55 4.05 2.49
N GLU A 96 -9.24 4.05 2.70
CA GLU A 96 -8.54 5.16 3.37
C GLU A 96 -7.70 6.01 2.43
N PHE A 97 -7.34 5.51 1.26
CA PHE A 97 -6.44 6.16 0.33
C PHE A 97 -6.77 5.81 -1.12
N THR A 98 -6.23 6.60 -2.04
CA THR A 98 -6.28 6.31 -3.48
C THR A 98 -4.87 6.28 -4.04
N THR A 99 -4.61 5.33 -4.95
CA THR A 99 -3.32 5.24 -5.63
C THR A 99 -3.39 5.64 -7.10
N TYR A 100 -2.32 6.29 -7.54
CA TYR A 100 -2.03 6.60 -8.93
C TYR A 100 -0.70 5.99 -9.28
N THR A 101 -0.71 5.00 -10.16
CA THR A 101 0.50 4.32 -10.62
C THR A 101 0.68 4.60 -12.11
N TRP A 102 1.81 5.21 -12.45
CA TRP A 102 2.16 5.59 -13.79
C TRP A 102 3.31 4.75 -14.31
N GLU A 103 3.10 4.03 -15.40
CA GLU A 103 4.17 3.43 -16.18
C GLU A 103 4.59 4.45 -17.24
N VAL A 104 5.81 4.97 -17.11
CA VAL A 104 6.32 6.03 -17.97
C VAL A 104 7.36 5.47 -18.94
N PRO A 105 7.50 6.04 -20.15
CA PRO A 105 8.54 5.65 -21.08
C PRO A 105 9.93 5.78 -20.47
N VAL A 106 10.79 4.82 -20.74
CA VAL A 106 12.20 4.85 -20.34
C VAL A 106 12.99 5.50 -21.48
N GLU A 107 13.52 6.69 -21.22
CA GLU A 107 14.28 7.46 -22.23
C GLU A 107 15.70 6.92 -22.40
N ASP A 108 16.33 6.48 -21.31
CA ASP A 108 17.66 5.86 -21.30
C ASP A 108 17.63 4.49 -20.65
N LYS A 109 17.98 3.48 -21.42
CA LYS A 109 18.04 2.07 -20.98
C LYS A 109 19.23 1.77 -20.06
N ALA A 110 20.19 2.69 -19.94
CA ALA A 110 21.48 2.42 -19.29
C ALA A 110 21.55 2.87 -17.84
N SER A 111 20.72 3.79 -17.36
CA SER A 111 20.85 4.32 -15.99
C SER A 111 19.52 4.46 -15.27
N ALA A 112 19.35 3.65 -14.22
CA ALA A 112 18.29 3.85 -13.26
C ALA A 112 18.48 5.19 -12.50
N PHE A 113 17.40 5.89 -12.20
CA PHE A 113 17.36 7.12 -11.41
C PHE A 113 18.19 8.29 -11.98
N HIS A 114 18.44 8.28 -13.28
CA HIS A 114 19.11 9.38 -14.01
C HIS A 114 18.13 10.24 -14.82
N PRO A 115 17.03 10.66 -14.29
CA PRO A 115 16.22 11.62 -14.99
C PRO A 115 16.46 13.00 -14.42
N SER A 116 16.24 13.98 -15.23
CA SER A 116 15.99 15.31 -14.71
C SER A 116 14.81 15.21 -13.70
N ALA A 117 14.96 15.80 -12.53
CA ALA A 117 13.90 15.87 -11.50
C ALA A 117 12.56 16.37 -12.08
N SER A 118 12.59 17.11 -13.20
CA SER A 118 11.42 17.55 -13.95
C SER A 118 10.58 16.43 -14.52
N SER A 119 11.14 15.26 -14.82
CA SER A 119 10.37 14.14 -15.37
C SER A 119 9.52 13.41 -14.30
N LEU A 120 9.89 13.47 -13.02
CA LEU A 120 9.17 12.82 -11.93
C LEU A 120 7.77 13.43 -11.69
N ALA A 121 7.65 14.75 -11.84
CA ALA A 121 6.40 15.45 -11.57
C ALA A 121 5.42 15.47 -12.75
N ILE A 122 5.85 15.09 -13.96
CA ILE A 122 5.03 15.21 -15.17
C ILE A 122 3.73 14.41 -15.08
N PRO A 123 3.72 13.13 -14.70
CA PRO A 123 2.49 12.37 -14.65
C PRO A 123 1.45 12.97 -13.68
N MET A 124 1.88 13.43 -12.50
CA MET A 124 0.96 14.01 -11.52
C MET A 124 0.52 15.44 -11.84
N ARG A 125 1.14 16.10 -12.83
CA ARG A 125 0.62 17.37 -13.37
C ARG A 125 -0.57 17.17 -14.31
N LEU A 126 -0.78 15.94 -14.79
CA LEU A 126 -1.90 15.60 -15.67
C LEU A 126 -3.21 15.48 -14.91
N VAL A 127 -3.17 15.12 -13.65
CA VAL A 127 -4.33 15.02 -12.75
C VAL A 127 -4.15 15.93 -11.54
N ARG A 128 -5.25 16.38 -10.97
CA ARG A 128 -5.20 17.15 -9.73
C ARG A 128 -4.88 16.21 -8.56
N GLN A 129 -3.98 16.64 -7.66
CA GLN A 129 -3.66 15.90 -6.45
C GLN A 129 -4.92 15.77 -5.56
N PRO A 130 -5.36 14.53 -5.23
CA PRO A 130 -6.64 14.32 -4.55
C PRO A 130 -6.60 14.58 -3.04
N GLY A 131 -5.42 14.55 -2.44
CA GLY A 131 -5.23 14.74 -1.01
C GLY A 131 -3.75 14.84 -0.63
N PRO A 132 -3.42 14.86 0.67
CA PRO A 132 -2.01 14.76 1.11
C PRO A 132 -1.34 13.51 0.58
N VAL A 133 -0.07 13.63 0.19
CA VAL A 133 0.75 12.49 -0.25
C VAL A 133 1.14 11.66 0.97
N LEU A 134 0.81 10.38 0.94
CA LEU A 134 1.26 9.38 1.90
C LEU A 134 2.53 8.68 1.42
N VAL A 135 2.53 8.31 0.14
CA VAL A 135 3.63 7.57 -0.49
C VAL A 135 3.92 8.16 -1.85
N ALA A 136 5.20 8.29 -2.18
CA ALA A 136 5.68 8.56 -3.53
C ALA A 136 6.88 7.66 -3.80
N VAL A 137 6.77 6.79 -4.80
CA VAL A 137 7.81 5.81 -5.19
C VAL A 137 8.23 6.06 -6.62
N ASP A 138 9.55 6.06 -6.84
CA ASP A 138 10.19 5.95 -8.15
C ASP A 138 10.82 4.56 -8.25
N LEU A 139 10.14 3.65 -8.97
CA LEU A 139 10.59 2.28 -9.15
C LEU A 139 11.12 2.08 -10.56
N HIS A 140 12.35 1.61 -10.67
CA HIS A 140 12.97 1.23 -11.93
C HIS A 140 13.09 -0.28 -12.04
N VAL A 141 12.59 -0.84 -13.13
CA VAL A 141 12.86 -2.20 -13.56
C VAL A 141 13.97 -2.14 -14.62
N VAL A 142 15.07 -2.80 -14.34
CA VAL A 142 16.21 -2.89 -15.28
C VAL A 142 16.52 -4.35 -15.60
N GLN A 143 17.01 -4.62 -16.80
CA GLN A 143 17.51 -5.94 -17.14
C GLN A 143 18.87 -6.16 -16.50
N GLN A 144 19.15 -7.40 -16.12
CA GLN A 144 20.45 -7.80 -15.62
C GLN A 144 21.57 -7.34 -16.57
N SER A 145 22.58 -6.68 -16.05
CA SER A 145 23.81 -6.32 -16.74
C SER A 145 24.99 -7.11 -16.19
N GLN A 146 26.09 -7.16 -16.95
CA GLN A 146 27.33 -7.83 -16.50
C GLN A 146 27.95 -7.19 -15.25
N ASN A 147 27.58 -5.96 -14.91
CA ASN A 147 28.09 -5.24 -13.72
C ASN A 147 26.94 -4.88 -12.78
N GLU A 148 26.37 -5.89 -12.15
CA GLU A 148 25.29 -5.68 -11.16
C GLU A 148 25.76 -4.94 -9.90
N SER A 149 27.03 -5.06 -9.52
CA SER A 149 27.52 -4.49 -8.25
C SER A 149 27.48 -2.96 -8.17
N GLY A 150 27.39 -2.26 -9.29
CA GLY A 150 27.34 -0.80 -9.33
C GLY A 150 26.06 -0.17 -8.77
N PHE A 151 24.96 -0.92 -8.64
CA PHE A 151 23.69 -0.38 -8.17
C PHE A 151 23.72 0.12 -6.70
N VAL A 152 24.62 -0.43 -5.87
CA VAL A 152 24.75 -0.02 -4.46
C VAL A 152 25.05 1.48 -4.30
N ASN A 153 25.72 2.08 -5.29
CA ASN A 153 26.05 3.51 -5.30
C ASN A 153 24.85 4.41 -5.60
N LEU A 154 23.72 3.85 -6.01
CA LEU A 154 22.46 4.58 -6.25
C LEU A 154 21.73 4.91 -4.94
N PHE A 155 22.12 4.29 -3.83
CA PHE A 155 21.43 4.31 -2.54
C PHE A 155 22.35 4.73 -1.40
N ASP A 156 21.75 5.15 -0.30
CA ASP A 156 22.47 5.35 0.95
C ASP A 156 22.82 3.98 1.56
N GLN A 157 24.12 3.69 1.62
CA GLN A 157 24.62 2.39 2.07
C GLN A 157 24.34 2.10 3.55
N THR A 158 24.06 3.13 4.36
CA THR A 158 23.77 2.96 5.80
C THR A 158 22.38 2.35 6.06
N SER A 159 21.46 2.46 5.11
CA SER A 159 20.10 1.96 5.20
C SER A 159 19.71 1.06 4.02
N LEU A 160 20.67 0.73 3.15
CA LEU A 160 20.42 -0.11 1.99
C LEU A 160 19.92 -1.51 2.39
N ALA A 161 18.75 -1.84 1.90
CA ALA A 161 18.16 -3.17 1.96
C ALA A 161 18.19 -3.79 0.56
N VAL A 162 18.72 -5.00 0.48
CA VAL A 162 18.79 -5.79 -0.77
C VAL A 162 18.19 -7.16 -0.50
N ALA A 163 17.31 -7.60 -1.38
CA ALA A 163 16.77 -8.94 -1.31
C ALA A 163 16.70 -9.58 -2.71
N GLU A 164 16.71 -10.90 -2.73
CA GLU A 164 16.63 -11.70 -3.92
C GLU A 164 15.37 -12.55 -3.90
N SER A 165 14.73 -12.74 -5.05
CA SER A 165 13.60 -13.68 -5.15
C SER A 165 14.09 -15.11 -4.86
N GLY A 166 13.21 -15.96 -4.28
CA GLY A 166 13.61 -17.30 -3.81
C GLY A 166 14.20 -18.24 -4.87
N ASP A 167 14.02 -17.91 -6.15
CA ASP A 167 14.57 -18.64 -7.29
C ASP A 167 15.69 -17.88 -8.02
N GLY A 168 16.14 -16.74 -7.48
CA GLY A 168 17.20 -15.92 -8.07
C GLY A 168 16.82 -15.14 -9.33
N ALA A 169 15.54 -15.18 -9.76
CA ALA A 169 15.09 -14.53 -10.99
C ALA A 169 14.99 -13.01 -10.90
N ALA A 170 15.07 -12.43 -9.71
CA ALA A 170 15.08 -11.00 -9.48
C ALA A 170 15.90 -10.63 -8.25
N LEU A 171 16.52 -9.44 -8.31
CA LEU A 171 17.10 -8.76 -7.15
C LEU A 171 16.41 -7.40 -7.02
N TYR A 172 16.06 -7.01 -5.80
CA TYR A 172 15.47 -5.70 -5.54
C TYR A 172 16.16 -4.98 -4.39
N ALA A 173 16.25 -3.66 -4.50
CA ALA A 173 16.98 -2.83 -3.57
C ALA A 173 16.25 -1.52 -3.29
N THR A 174 16.31 -1.06 -2.06
CA THR A 174 15.85 0.26 -1.60
C THR A 174 16.63 0.68 -0.36
N ASP A 175 16.71 1.97 -0.10
CA ASP A 175 17.28 2.50 1.15
C ASP A 175 16.21 3.09 2.09
N PHE A 176 14.93 3.03 1.70
CA PHE A 176 13.79 3.60 2.41
C PHE A 176 13.92 5.11 2.70
N LYS A 177 14.86 5.79 2.06
CA LYS A 177 15.06 7.22 2.23
C LYS A 177 14.27 8.01 1.20
N VAL A 178 13.67 9.09 1.69
CA VAL A 178 12.99 10.04 0.82
C VAL A 178 14.03 10.95 0.18
N THR A 179 14.03 11.02 -1.16
CA THR A 179 14.91 11.92 -1.92
C THR A 179 14.49 13.38 -1.74
N PRO A 180 15.34 14.36 -2.12
CA PRO A 180 14.96 15.77 -2.10
C PRO A 180 13.68 16.09 -2.88
N GLU A 181 13.37 15.29 -3.91
CA GLU A 181 12.15 15.40 -4.72
C GLU A 181 10.92 14.74 -4.06
N GLY A 182 11.08 14.09 -2.91
CA GLY A 182 10.01 13.50 -2.13
C GLY A 182 9.70 12.04 -2.47
N PHE A 183 10.60 11.32 -3.16
CA PHE A 183 10.38 9.93 -3.57
C PHE A 183 11.24 8.94 -2.78
N ILE A 184 10.67 7.77 -2.51
CA ILE A 184 11.43 6.57 -2.16
C ILE A 184 11.82 5.86 -3.45
N ARG A 185 13.09 5.47 -3.57
CA ARG A 185 13.60 4.76 -4.75
C ARG A 185 13.59 3.27 -4.52
N ILE A 186 13.13 2.53 -5.54
CA ILE A 186 13.18 1.07 -5.58
C ILE A 186 13.77 0.65 -6.91
N LEU A 187 14.79 -0.20 -6.86
CA LEU A 187 15.37 -0.83 -8.04
C LEU A 187 14.96 -2.30 -8.08
N LEU A 188 14.48 -2.75 -9.22
CA LEU A 188 14.22 -4.16 -9.51
C LEU A 188 15.10 -4.58 -10.69
N ILE A 189 16.04 -5.48 -10.45
CA ILE A 189 16.88 -6.09 -11.49
C ILE A 189 16.22 -7.38 -11.94
N ASP A 190 15.75 -7.40 -13.17
CA ASP A 190 15.15 -8.55 -13.82
C ASP A 190 16.23 -9.44 -14.42
N ARG A 191 16.29 -10.68 -13.96
CA ARG A 191 17.24 -11.72 -14.39
C ARG A 191 16.58 -12.78 -15.29
N GLY A 192 15.52 -12.39 -16.01
CA GLY A 192 14.81 -13.26 -16.97
C GLY A 192 13.41 -13.64 -16.56
N MET A 193 12.72 -12.80 -15.82
CA MET A 193 11.30 -13.01 -15.53
C MET A 193 10.41 -12.77 -16.77
N SER A 194 9.24 -13.40 -16.78
CA SER A 194 8.22 -13.02 -17.74
C SER A 194 7.61 -11.67 -17.36
N PRO A 195 7.09 -10.87 -18.32
CA PRO A 195 6.46 -9.58 -18.02
C PRO A 195 5.33 -9.65 -16.97
N ASN A 196 4.57 -10.74 -16.93
CA ASN A 196 3.54 -10.96 -15.91
C ASN A 196 4.16 -11.13 -14.52
N ARG A 197 5.25 -11.86 -14.40
CA ARG A 197 5.95 -12.05 -13.14
C ARG A 197 6.60 -10.76 -12.65
N THR A 198 7.22 -10.02 -13.56
CA THR A 198 7.75 -8.67 -13.27
C THR A 198 6.65 -7.75 -12.76
N GLY A 199 5.48 -7.72 -13.44
CA GLY A 199 4.34 -6.92 -13.00
C GLY A 199 3.81 -7.32 -11.62
N SER A 200 3.74 -8.60 -11.33
CA SER A 200 3.37 -9.09 -9.99
C SER A 200 4.37 -8.66 -8.92
N MET A 201 5.69 -8.74 -9.20
CA MET A 201 6.73 -8.30 -8.28
C MET A 201 6.67 -6.78 -8.04
N VAL A 202 6.50 -6.00 -9.11
CA VAL A 202 6.31 -4.53 -9.01
C VAL A 202 5.12 -4.22 -8.11
N GLN A 203 3.97 -4.87 -8.32
CA GLN A 203 2.78 -4.67 -7.48
C GLN A 203 3.09 -4.96 -6.00
N HIS A 204 3.72 -6.08 -5.69
CA HIS A 204 4.06 -6.44 -4.32
C HIS A 204 5.01 -5.42 -3.65
N LEU A 205 6.01 -4.92 -4.38
CA LEU A 205 6.93 -3.90 -3.84
C LEU A 205 6.21 -2.59 -3.53
N LEU A 206 5.31 -2.15 -4.40
CA LEU A 206 4.49 -0.95 -4.19
C LEU A 206 3.51 -1.13 -3.04
N ASP A 207 2.88 -2.29 -2.92
CA ASP A 207 1.96 -2.63 -1.83
C ASP A 207 2.70 -2.65 -0.48
N ILE A 208 3.88 -3.29 -0.42
CA ILE A 208 4.70 -3.31 0.79
C ILE A 208 5.04 -1.89 1.24
N GLU A 209 5.51 -1.03 0.34
CA GLU A 209 5.86 0.35 0.69
C GLU A 209 4.65 1.15 1.14
N THR A 210 3.52 1.00 0.46
CA THR A 210 2.27 1.68 0.79
C THR A 210 1.76 1.26 2.17
N TYR A 211 1.63 -0.03 2.42
CA TYR A 211 1.11 -0.53 3.70
C TYR A 211 2.11 -0.35 4.85
N ARG A 212 3.42 -0.41 4.59
CA ARG A 212 4.44 -0.05 5.57
C ARG A 212 4.27 1.39 6.05
N THR A 213 4.09 2.33 5.12
CA THR A 213 3.90 3.75 5.45
C THR A 213 2.59 3.96 6.20
N LEU A 214 1.48 3.35 5.75
CA LEU A 214 0.20 3.43 6.46
C LEU A 214 0.28 2.87 7.88
N ALA A 215 0.95 1.74 8.08
CA ALA A 215 1.14 1.17 9.41
C ALA A 215 1.92 2.11 10.35
N LEU A 216 2.88 2.87 9.81
CA LEU A 216 3.68 3.82 10.58
C LEU A 216 2.93 5.13 10.89
N LEU A 217 1.83 5.46 10.22
CA LEU A 217 1.05 6.67 10.53
C LEU A 217 0.46 6.66 11.95
N GLY A 218 0.18 5.49 12.51
CA GLY A 218 -0.29 5.37 13.90
C GLY A 218 0.79 5.55 14.95
N LEU A 219 2.09 5.49 14.58
CA LEU A 219 3.20 5.50 15.53
C LEU A 219 3.30 6.81 16.34
N PRO A 220 3.17 8.02 15.76
CA PRO A 220 3.18 9.25 16.53
C PRO A 220 2.07 9.30 17.57
N GLU A 221 0.87 8.84 17.23
CA GLU A 221 -0.27 8.80 18.16
C GLU A 221 -0.08 7.76 19.26
N ALA A 222 0.45 6.60 18.93
CA ALA A 222 0.82 5.60 19.93
C ALA A 222 1.87 6.15 20.93
N HIS A 223 2.90 6.84 20.44
CA HIS A 223 3.89 7.49 21.30
C HIS A 223 3.28 8.60 22.17
N ARG A 224 2.33 9.36 21.65
CA ARG A 224 1.62 10.42 22.38
C ARG A 224 0.77 9.85 23.53
N LEU A 225 0.14 8.70 23.30
CA LEU A 225 -0.75 8.05 24.27
C LEU A 225 0.00 7.18 25.30
N ALA A 226 1.16 6.64 24.96
CA ALA A 226 1.91 5.71 25.79
C ALA A 226 2.13 6.21 27.23
N PRO A 227 2.51 7.49 27.50
CA PRO A 227 2.67 7.97 28.87
C PRO A 227 1.36 7.95 29.68
N SER A 228 0.25 8.30 29.04
CA SER A 228 -1.08 8.30 29.69
C SER A 228 -1.54 6.89 30.02
N ILE A 229 -1.32 5.95 29.11
CA ILE A 229 -1.62 4.52 29.32
C ILE A 229 -0.78 3.98 30.47
N SER A 230 0.53 4.23 30.49
CA SER A 230 1.42 3.79 31.58
C SER A 230 1.02 4.38 32.94
N LEU A 231 0.57 5.64 32.97
CA LEU A 231 0.06 6.25 34.21
C LEU A 231 -1.25 5.58 34.67
N ALA A 232 -2.16 5.30 33.75
CA ALA A 232 -3.40 4.60 34.06
C ALA A 232 -3.15 3.19 34.57
N GLU A 233 -2.26 2.43 33.94
CA GLU A 233 -1.84 1.10 34.39
C GLU A 233 -1.23 1.12 35.82
N LYS A 234 -0.37 2.11 36.09
CA LYS A 234 0.22 2.28 37.43
C LYS A 234 -0.85 2.56 38.48
N ARG A 235 -1.79 3.51 38.18
CA ARG A 235 -2.91 3.83 39.08
C ARG A 235 -3.79 2.62 39.35
N LEU A 236 -4.11 1.87 38.30
CA LEU A 236 -4.90 0.64 38.41
C LEU A 236 -4.19 -0.39 39.31
N GLY A 237 -2.88 -0.55 39.13
CA GLY A 237 -2.08 -1.42 39.98
C GLY A 237 -2.08 -1.01 41.46
N GLU A 238 -1.95 0.29 41.74
CA GLU A 238 -2.00 0.86 43.11
C GLU A 238 -3.39 0.65 43.75
N VAL A 239 -4.47 0.93 43.04
CA VAL A 239 -5.85 0.72 43.51
C VAL A 239 -6.11 -0.76 43.76
N THR A 240 -5.75 -1.65 42.83
CA THR A 240 -5.92 -3.09 43.00
C THR A 240 -5.17 -3.61 44.20
N GLN A 241 -3.96 -3.09 44.47
CA GLN A 241 -3.16 -3.48 45.63
C GLN A 241 -3.74 -2.97 46.93
N ARG A 242 -4.34 -1.75 46.94
CA ARG A 242 -5.10 -1.21 48.09
C ARG A 242 -6.34 -2.03 48.39
N MET A 243 -7.15 -2.35 47.36
CA MET A 243 -8.35 -3.19 47.48
C MET A 243 -8.05 -4.58 48.07
N ARG A 244 -6.91 -5.18 47.73
CA ARG A 244 -6.49 -6.48 48.30
C ARG A 244 -6.12 -6.40 49.78
N ARG A 245 -5.83 -5.21 50.29
CA ARG A 245 -5.42 -4.99 51.69
C ARG A 245 -6.55 -4.43 52.55
N SER A 246 -7.62 -3.94 51.95
CA SER A 246 -8.78 -3.38 52.62
C SER A 246 -9.87 -4.44 52.72
N ASP A 247 -10.31 -4.74 53.95
CA ASP A 247 -11.50 -5.55 54.20
C ASP A 247 -12.77 -4.70 54.33
N ASP A 248 -12.65 -3.36 54.16
CA ASP A 248 -13.74 -2.41 54.30
C ASP A 248 -14.43 -2.14 52.95
N LEU A 249 -15.74 -2.32 52.92
CA LEU A 249 -16.56 -2.10 51.73
C LEU A 249 -16.66 -0.61 51.30
N ASP A 250 -16.62 0.30 52.27
CA ASP A 250 -16.70 1.75 52.01
C ASP A 250 -15.40 2.26 51.40
N ASP A 251 -14.24 1.80 51.85
CA ASP A 251 -12.93 2.06 51.24
C ASP A 251 -12.86 1.52 49.80
N ASN A 252 -13.39 0.34 49.56
CA ASN A 252 -13.42 -0.27 48.23
C ASN A 252 -14.32 0.50 47.25
N ASN A 253 -15.46 1.02 47.71
CA ASN A 253 -16.34 1.86 46.91
C ASN A 253 -15.69 3.21 46.56
N GLN A 254 -14.96 3.82 47.48
CA GLN A 254 -14.23 5.05 47.24
C GLN A 254 -13.12 4.84 46.21
N MET A 255 -12.38 3.74 46.29
CA MET A 255 -11.33 3.38 45.31
C MET A 255 -11.89 3.12 43.90
N LEU A 256 -13.09 2.52 43.77
CA LEU A 256 -13.78 2.36 42.48
C LEU A 256 -14.19 3.70 41.89
N ASN A 257 -14.64 4.65 42.68
CA ASN A 257 -14.97 5.99 42.23
C ASN A 257 -13.72 6.76 41.76
N GLU A 258 -12.56 6.56 42.33
CA GLU A 258 -11.27 7.14 41.89
C GLU A 258 -10.83 6.60 40.50
N LEU A 259 -11.29 5.40 40.10
CA LEU A 259 -10.99 4.82 38.77
C LEU A 259 -11.91 5.36 37.67
N THR A 260 -13.06 5.89 38.03
CA THR A 260 -14.08 6.37 37.07
C THR A 260 -14.09 7.89 36.88
N ALA A 261 -13.30 8.62 37.68
CA ALA A 261 -13.11 10.07 37.61
C ALA A 261 -11.89 10.44 36.74
#